data_9b6c8acf70bd6a89c492630d5223bdfb
#
_entry.id   9b6c8acf70bd6a89c492630d5223bdfb
#
_cell.length_a   1.000
_cell.length_b   1.000
_cell.length_c   1.000
_cell.angle_alpha   90.00
_cell.angle_beta   90.00
_cell.angle_gamma   90.00
#
_symmetry.space_group_name_H-M   'P 1'
#
loop_
_entity.id
_entity.type
_entity.pdbx_description
1 polymer ?
#
loop_
_entity_poly.entity_id
_entity_poly.type
_entity_poly.pdbx_seq_one_letter_code
_entity_poly.pdbx_strand_id
1 'polypeptide(L)'
;SLLEAPSTDVYIDSIEVLVNQALAKSSKLYLHTSPELEMKRLLSKGSGDIFQICQVFRDNEHGRINSNEFTMLEFYRIKFNIHQLMDEIIELLAALGSSAPTKKLSYAQVFFEYSEIDILNSDIHDLKEITNSLGLNSDYEWIEDIQMLLFVHLIEPKLKEIPICLIYDFPKQQAALAEIHGPTAHRFEMYMNGTEIANGYQEIQSANDYRDRFNTELNKRKALSKPFEFLDHGFLKDLEKGIPKCSGVAIGIERLYSLLSL
;
A
#
# COMPACT_ATOMS: atom_id res chain seq x y z
N SER A 1 2.03 -11.19 14.67
CA SER A 1 1.17 -12.40 14.73
C SER A 1 1.63 -13.43 13.71
N LEU A 2 1.31 -14.70 13.96
CA LEU A 2 1.45 -15.78 12.99
C LEU A 2 0.12 -15.93 12.24
N LEU A 3 0.17 -15.96 10.93
CA LEU A 3 -0.99 -16.08 10.05
C LEU A 3 -1.01 -17.45 9.38
N GLU A 4 -2.20 -17.95 9.07
CA GLU A 4 -2.37 -19.22 8.34
C GLU A 4 -2.17 -19.05 6.82
N ALA A 5 -2.36 -17.82 6.30
CA ALA A 5 -2.17 -17.48 4.91
C ALA A 5 -1.10 -16.38 4.74
N PRO A 6 -0.30 -16.41 3.65
CA PRO A 6 0.65 -15.35 3.33
C PRO A 6 -0.06 -14.10 2.78
N SER A 7 0.70 -13.02 2.57
CA SER A 7 0.23 -11.85 1.83
C SER A 7 -0.20 -12.25 0.41
N THR A 8 -1.31 -11.69 -0.05
CA THR A 8 -1.74 -11.83 -1.46
C THR A 8 -1.11 -10.79 -2.37
N ASP A 9 -0.54 -9.72 -1.83
CA ASP A 9 0.10 -8.64 -2.59
C ASP A 9 1.22 -9.19 -3.48
N VAL A 10 1.27 -8.73 -4.74
CA VAL A 10 2.22 -9.22 -5.76
C VAL A 10 3.67 -8.90 -5.40
N TYR A 11 3.90 -7.78 -4.73
CA TYR A 11 5.23 -7.24 -4.48
C TYR A 11 5.71 -7.45 -3.04
N ILE A 12 4.85 -7.94 -2.14
CA ILE A 12 5.18 -8.19 -0.74
C ILE A 12 5.29 -9.70 -0.50
N ASP A 13 6.46 -10.17 -0.13
CA ASP A 13 6.68 -11.56 0.20
C ASP A 13 6.67 -11.78 1.72
N SER A 14 5.96 -12.83 2.16
CA SER A 14 5.83 -13.18 3.58
C SER A 14 6.97 -14.08 4.04
N ILE A 15 7.46 -13.88 5.26
CA ILE A 15 8.43 -14.78 5.89
C ILE A 15 7.70 -16.00 6.42
N GLU A 16 8.14 -17.19 6.01
CA GLU A 16 7.58 -18.47 6.45
C GLU A 16 8.14 -18.88 7.81
N VAL A 17 7.27 -19.46 8.64
CA VAL A 17 7.62 -20.04 9.94
C VAL A 17 7.15 -21.48 10.00
N LEU A 18 8.08 -22.40 10.27
CA LEU A 18 7.77 -23.79 10.53
C LEU A 18 7.48 -24.00 12.03
N VAL A 19 6.25 -24.37 12.34
CA VAL A 19 5.85 -24.65 13.72
C VAL A 19 5.80 -26.17 13.92
N ASN A 20 6.66 -26.67 14.80
CA ASN A 20 6.68 -28.08 15.20
C ASN A 20 5.59 -28.34 16.24
N GLN A 21 4.59 -29.13 15.88
CA GLN A 21 3.57 -29.60 16.83
C GLN A 21 3.97 -30.99 17.33
N ALA A 22 4.00 -31.16 18.64
CA ALA A 22 4.53 -32.36 19.31
C ALA A 22 3.85 -33.68 18.89
N LEU A 23 2.67 -33.66 18.34
CA LEU A 23 1.86 -34.83 17.95
C LEU A 23 1.25 -34.72 16.54
N ALA A 24 1.58 -33.71 15.75
CA ALA A 24 1.04 -33.48 14.40
C ALA A 24 2.15 -33.15 13.41
N LYS A 25 1.83 -33.22 12.11
CA LYS A 25 2.71 -32.72 11.06
C LYS A 25 3.03 -31.23 11.32
N SER A 26 4.28 -30.82 11.07
CA SER A 26 4.65 -29.40 11.09
C SER A 26 3.66 -28.58 10.28
N SER A 27 3.14 -27.51 10.85
CA SER A 27 2.31 -26.54 10.13
C SER A 27 3.17 -25.38 9.65
N LYS A 28 2.91 -24.94 8.43
CA LYS A 28 3.51 -23.75 7.84
C LYS A 28 2.62 -22.55 8.21
N LEU A 29 3.22 -21.55 8.83
CA LEU A 29 2.60 -20.28 9.18
C LEU A 29 3.45 -19.15 8.59
N TYR A 30 2.93 -17.93 8.66
CA TYR A 30 3.59 -16.75 8.10
C TYR A 30 3.62 -15.63 9.14
N LEU A 31 4.74 -14.90 9.18
CA LEU A 31 4.78 -13.63 9.89
C LEU A 31 3.96 -12.59 9.12
N HIS A 32 3.21 -11.76 9.82
CA HIS A 32 2.36 -10.75 9.19
C HIS A 32 3.20 -9.62 8.56
N THR A 33 2.84 -9.21 7.37
CA THR A 33 3.47 -8.13 6.60
C THR A 33 2.90 -6.75 6.95
N SER A 34 1.71 -6.72 7.56
CA SER A 34 1.04 -5.61 8.22
C SER A 34 -0.03 -6.14 9.18
N PRO A 35 -0.56 -5.38 10.12
CA PRO A 35 -1.71 -5.77 10.94
C PRO A 35 -3.07 -5.61 10.21
N GLU A 36 -3.09 -5.18 8.96
CA GLU A 36 -4.25 -4.76 8.18
C GLU A 36 -5.44 -5.71 8.28
N LEU A 37 -5.24 -6.99 7.91
CA LEU A 37 -6.35 -7.96 7.86
C LEU A 37 -6.96 -8.21 9.24
N GLU A 38 -6.11 -8.28 10.28
CA GLU A 38 -6.58 -8.48 11.65
C GLU A 38 -7.32 -7.24 12.19
N MET A 39 -6.84 -6.04 11.88
CA MET A 39 -7.52 -4.80 12.25
C MET A 39 -8.87 -4.67 11.51
N LYS A 40 -8.94 -5.06 10.24
CA LYS A 40 -10.20 -5.07 9.47
C LYS A 40 -11.21 -6.09 10.02
N ARG A 41 -10.76 -7.22 10.57
CA ARG A 41 -11.62 -8.13 11.33
C ARG A 41 -12.21 -7.48 12.58
N LEU A 42 -11.45 -6.64 13.27
CA LEU A 42 -11.95 -5.87 14.43
C LEU A 42 -12.95 -4.80 13.99
N LEU A 43 -12.69 -4.10 12.87
CA LEU A 43 -13.63 -3.12 12.31
C LEU A 43 -14.96 -3.78 11.94
N SER A 44 -14.96 -4.97 11.33
CA SER A 44 -16.19 -5.72 11.00
C SER A 44 -17.00 -6.13 12.24
N LYS A 45 -16.33 -6.27 13.38
CA LYS A 45 -16.92 -6.56 14.69
C LYS A 45 -17.33 -5.31 15.48
N GLY A 46 -17.12 -4.12 14.91
CA GLY A 46 -17.57 -2.86 15.50
C GLY A 46 -16.61 -2.25 16.52
N SER A 47 -15.29 -2.41 16.34
CA SER A 47 -14.28 -1.82 17.24
C SER A 47 -14.34 -0.29 17.33
N GLY A 48 -14.89 0.37 16.31
CA GLY A 48 -14.75 1.82 16.15
C GLY A 48 -13.38 2.20 15.60
N ASP A 49 -12.95 3.44 15.86
CA ASP A 49 -11.60 3.89 15.50
C ASP A 49 -10.55 3.08 16.23
N ILE A 50 -9.54 2.61 15.52
CA ILE A 50 -8.47 1.78 16.11
C ILE A 50 -7.11 2.17 15.56
N PHE A 51 -6.08 1.95 16.36
CA PHE A 51 -4.69 2.00 15.91
C PHE A 51 -3.87 0.86 16.51
N GLN A 52 -2.76 0.55 15.87
CA GLN A 52 -1.78 -0.41 16.35
C GLN A 52 -0.37 0.04 15.97
N ILE A 53 0.58 -0.12 16.90
CA ILE A 53 2.01 -0.03 16.62
C ILE A 53 2.58 -1.41 16.87
N CYS A 54 3.19 -2.02 15.86
CA CYS A 54 3.74 -3.37 15.99
C CYS A 54 4.90 -3.60 15.01
N GLN A 55 5.69 -4.63 15.31
CA GLN A 55 6.65 -5.17 14.36
C GLN A 55 5.93 -5.88 13.22
N VAL A 56 6.38 -5.64 12.00
CA VAL A 56 5.93 -6.31 10.78
C VAL A 56 7.12 -6.89 10.04
N PHE A 57 6.87 -7.88 9.18
CA PHE A 57 7.92 -8.71 8.59
C PHE A 57 7.66 -8.88 7.10
N ARG A 58 8.63 -8.54 6.28
CA ARG A 58 8.58 -8.73 4.83
C ARG A 58 9.87 -9.39 4.38
N ASP A 59 9.73 -10.41 3.54
CA ASP A 59 10.90 -11.08 2.97
C ASP A 59 11.47 -10.27 1.80
N ASN A 60 12.74 -10.51 1.48
CA ASN A 60 13.43 -9.86 0.37
C ASN A 60 13.55 -8.33 0.45
N GLU A 61 13.30 -7.73 1.60
CA GLU A 61 13.49 -6.29 1.83
C GLU A 61 14.98 -5.98 2.09
N HIS A 62 15.72 -5.76 1.01
CA HIS A 62 17.15 -5.45 1.06
C HIS A 62 17.42 -4.04 0.55
N GLY A 63 17.91 -3.17 1.41
CA GLY A 63 18.25 -1.81 1.02
C GLY A 63 18.81 -1.00 2.21
N ARG A 64 19.33 0.18 1.89
CA ARG A 64 19.92 1.05 2.94
C ARG A 64 18.89 1.53 3.97
N ILE A 65 17.62 1.61 3.59
CA ILE A 65 16.51 2.11 4.42
C ILE A 65 15.42 1.05 4.61
N ASN A 66 15.62 -0.17 4.11
CA ASN A 66 14.68 -1.27 4.20
C ASN A 66 15.26 -2.37 5.09
N SER A 67 14.40 -3.00 5.89
CA SER A 67 14.71 -4.14 6.72
C SER A 67 13.58 -5.15 6.63
N ASN A 68 13.91 -6.44 6.74
CA ASN A 68 12.92 -7.51 6.78
C ASN A 68 12.00 -7.43 8.01
N GLU A 69 12.44 -6.74 9.06
CA GLU A 69 11.66 -6.43 10.26
C GLU A 69 11.69 -4.92 10.50
N PHE A 70 10.51 -4.31 10.68
CA PHE A 70 10.38 -2.88 10.99
C PHE A 70 9.08 -2.61 11.75
N THR A 71 8.99 -1.43 12.34
CA THR A 71 7.83 -0.98 13.11
C THR A 71 6.85 -0.25 12.21
N MET A 72 5.58 -0.64 12.28
CA MET A 72 4.49 0.01 11.58
C MET A 72 3.50 0.59 12.57
N LEU A 73 3.12 1.86 12.38
CA LEU A 73 1.90 2.43 12.92
C LEU A 73 0.82 2.27 11.85
N GLU A 74 -0.28 1.61 12.21
CA GLU A 74 -1.45 1.50 11.34
C GLU A 74 -2.69 1.94 12.11
N PHE A 75 -3.56 2.76 11.49
CA PHE A 75 -4.79 3.21 12.12
C PHE A 75 -5.92 3.41 11.13
N TYR A 76 -7.15 3.31 11.64
CA TYR A 76 -8.40 3.41 10.88
C TYR A 76 -9.35 4.38 11.54
N ARG A 77 -9.98 5.23 10.72
CA ARG A 77 -10.95 6.24 11.14
C ARG A 77 -12.30 5.99 10.49
N ILE A 78 -13.28 5.68 11.31
CA ILE A 78 -14.65 5.45 10.87
C ILE A 78 -15.26 6.73 10.29
N LYS A 79 -15.95 6.62 9.15
CA LYS A 79 -16.59 7.72 8.42
C LYS A 79 -15.64 8.76 7.82
N PHE A 80 -14.33 8.65 7.99
CA PHE A 80 -13.39 9.50 7.28
C PHE A 80 -13.30 9.11 5.82
N ASN A 81 -13.06 10.12 4.97
CA ASN A 81 -12.54 9.93 3.62
C ASN A 81 -11.02 10.13 3.60
N ILE A 82 -10.37 9.84 2.47
CA ILE A 82 -8.91 9.96 2.37
C ILE A 82 -8.40 11.38 2.63
N HIS A 83 -9.16 12.42 2.26
CA HIS A 83 -8.72 13.80 2.48
C HIS A 83 -8.70 14.17 3.97
N GLN A 84 -9.71 13.73 4.73
CA GLN A 84 -9.74 13.91 6.17
C GLN A 84 -8.62 13.11 6.86
N LEU A 85 -8.32 11.90 6.36
CA LEU A 85 -7.21 11.10 6.88
C LEU A 85 -5.86 11.75 6.57
N MET A 86 -5.67 12.28 5.35
CA MET A 86 -4.46 13.05 4.99
C MET A 86 -4.28 14.30 5.89
N ASP A 87 -5.37 15.00 6.23
CA ASP A 87 -5.31 16.14 7.14
C ASP A 87 -4.89 15.70 8.55
N GLU A 88 -5.44 14.59 9.06
CA GLU A 88 -5.05 14.04 10.36
C GLU A 88 -3.56 13.64 10.41
N ILE A 89 -3.01 13.08 9.32
CA ILE A 89 -1.58 12.75 9.26
C ILE A 89 -0.72 14.03 9.31
N ILE A 90 -1.14 15.09 8.64
CA ILE A 90 -0.44 16.38 8.71
C ILE A 90 -0.48 16.94 10.15
N GLU A 91 -1.62 16.83 10.82
CA GLU A 91 -1.75 17.21 12.24
C GLU A 91 -0.86 16.35 13.15
N LEU A 92 -0.77 15.03 12.89
CA LEU A 92 0.14 14.13 13.58
C LEU A 92 1.60 14.56 13.39
N LEU A 93 2.03 14.89 12.16
CA LEU A 93 3.38 15.39 11.90
C LEU A 93 3.66 16.71 12.64
N ALA A 94 2.69 17.61 12.69
CA ALA A 94 2.80 18.87 13.42
C ALA A 94 2.93 18.62 14.92
N ALA A 95 2.17 17.67 15.48
CA ALA A 95 2.27 17.27 16.88
C ALA A 95 3.62 16.63 17.24
N LEU A 96 4.27 15.99 16.24
CA LEU A 96 5.64 15.47 16.34
C LEU A 96 6.73 16.53 16.11
N GLY A 97 6.34 17.79 15.93
CA GLY A 97 7.27 18.92 15.81
C GLY A 97 7.60 19.33 14.37
N SER A 98 7.00 18.72 13.36
CA SER A 98 7.21 19.12 11.97
C SER A 98 6.42 20.40 11.66
N SER A 99 7.11 21.41 11.11
CA SER A 99 6.50 22.62 10.52
C SER A 99 6.76 22.71 9.02
N ALA A 100 7.19 21.62 8.39
CA ALA A 100 7.55 21.59 6.99
C ALA A 100 6.32 21.83 6.08
N PRO A 101 6.49 22.59 4.99
CA PRO A 101 5.41 22.83 4.05
C PRO A 101 4.94 21.53 3.38
N THR A 102 3.62 21.39 3.24
CA THR A 102 3.00 20.21 2.67
C THR A 102 2.31 20.53 1.35
N LYS A 103 2.55 19.72 0.34
CA LYS A 103 1.78 19.71 -0.91
C LYS A 103 0.84 18.51 -0.95
N LYS A 104 -0.36 18.68 -1.53
CA LYS A 104 -1.29 17.61 -1.91
C LYS A 104 -1.53 17.69 -3.40
N LEU A 105 -1.20 16.63 -4.12
CA LEU A 105 -1.36 16.53 -5.58
C LEU A 105 -2.03 15.21 -5.93
N SER A 106 -2.94 15.20 -6.89
CA SER A 106 -3.41 13.93 -7.45
C SER A 106 -2.29 13.28 -8.27
N TYR A 107 -2.39 11.95 -8.45
CA TYR A 107 -1.44 11.20 -9.27
C TYR A 107 -1.37 11.77 -10.71
N ALA A 108 -2.51 12.15 -11.28
CA ALA A 108 -2.55 12.79 -12.59
C ALA A 108 -1.87 14.17 -12.58
N GLN A 109 -2.11 14.98 -11.54
CA GLN A 109 -1.48 16.29 -11.43
C GLN A 109 0.05 16.20 -11.33
N VAL A 110 0.57 15.29 -10.53
CA VAL A 110 2.02 15.15 -10.38
C VAL A 110 2.69 14.69 -11.67
N PHE A 111 2.08 13.78 -12.42
CA PHE A 111 2.59 13.37 -13.72
C PHE A 111 2.55 14.50 -14.73
N PHE A 112 1.43 15.24 -14.82
CA PHE A 112 1.31 16.34 -15.76
C PHE A 112 2.28 17.48 -15.42
N GLU A 113 2.42 17.83 -14.12
CA GLU A 113 3.30 18.93 -13.68
C GLU A 113 4.79 18.65 -14.00
N TYR A 114 5.23 17.39 -13.83
CA TYR A 114 6.66 17.05 -13.91
C TYR A 114 7.09 16.32 -15.19
N SER A 115 6.15 15.81 -15.99
CA SER A 115 6.48 15.05 -17.20
C SER A 115 5.58 15.32 -18.40
N GLU A 116 4.54 16.14 -18.24
CA GLU A 116 3.51 16.42 -19.26
C GLU A 116 2.76 15.17 -19.75
N ILE A 117 2.83 14.04 -19.02
CA ILE A 117 2.17 12.78 -19.37
C ILE A 117 0.75 12.77 -18.80
N ASP A 118 -0.25 12.49 -19.63
CA ASP A 118 -1.62 12.20 -19.20
C ASP A 118 -1.73 10.72 -18.80
N ILE A 119 -1.23 10.41 -17.60
CA ILE A 119 -1.04 9.04 -17.11
C ILE A 119 -2.36 8.24 -16.96
N LEU A 120 -3.49 8.90 -16.76
CA LEU A 120 -4.78 8.24 -16.57
C LEU A 120 -5.47 7.90 -17.90
N ASN A 121 -5.20 8.65 -18.96
CA ASN A 121 -5.82 8.44 -20.28
C ASN A 121 -4.88 7.75 -21.28
N SER A 122 -3.57 7.64 -20.98
CA SER A 122 -2.63 6.87 -21.81
C SER A 122 -2.87 5.37 -21.66
N ASP A 123 -2.84 4.65 -22.77
CA ASP A 123 -2.90 3.19 -22.76
C ASP A 123 -1.49 2.57 -22.55
N ILE A 124 -1.43 1.24 -22.47
CA ILE A 124 -0.16 0.54 -22.23
C ILE A 124 0.84 0.73 -23.39
N HIS A 125 0.34 0.90 -24.62
CA HIS A 125 1.20 1.09 -25.79
C HIS A 125 1.85 2.48 -25.75
N ASP A 126 1.05 3.53 -25.47
CA ASP A 126 1.54 4.90 -25.30
C ASP A 126 2.63 4.97 -24.23
N LEU A 127 2.37 4.36 -23.08
CA LEU A 127 3.34 4.36 -21.97
C LEU A 127 4.61 3.56 -22.29
N LYS A 128 4.51 2.47 -23.07
CA LYS A 128 5.67 1.72 -23.56
C LYS A 128 6.53 2.57 -24.51
N GLU A 129 5.92 3.33 -25.42
CA GLU A 129 6.63 4.23 -26.31
C GLU A 129 7.41 5.30 -25.54
N ILE A 130 6.75 5.92 -24.53
CA ILE A 130 7.39 6.89 -23.64
C ILE A 130 8.57 6.25 -22.90
N THR A 131 8.37 5.07 -22.31
CA THR A 131 9.38 4.33 -21.56
C THR A 131 10.60 4.00 -22.43
N ASN A 132 10.37 3.53 -23.67
CA ASN A 132 11.43 3.25 -24.64
C ASN A 132 12.19 4.53 -25.03
N SER A 133 11.50 5.67 -25.20
CA SER A 133 12.14 6.94 -25.53
C SER A 133 13.10 7.42 -24.45
N LEU A 134 12.84 7.02 -23.19
CA LEU A 134 13.69 7.28 -22.02
C LEU A 134 14.83 6.27 -21.88
N GLY A 135 14.92 5.27 -22.77
CA GLY A 135 15.93 4.21 -22.69
C GLY A 135 15.69 3.20 -21.55
N LEU A 136 14.46 3.12 -21.05
CA LEU A 136 14.07 2.18 -20.00
C LEU A 136 13.51 0.88 -20.61
N ASN A 137 13.59 -0.20 -19.85
CA ASN A 137 12.96 -1.46 -20.27
C ASN A 137 11.42 -1.32 -20.18
N SER A 138 10.72 -1.61 -21.27
CA SER A 138 9.25 -1.58 -21.37
C SER A 138 8.60 -2.95 -21.47
N ASP A 139 9.35 -4.02 -21.24
CA ASP A 139 8.87 -5.41 -21.37
C ASP A 139 8.08 -5.82 -20.11
N TYR A 140 6.95 -5.13 -19.90
CA TYR A 140 6.00 -5.41 -18.82
C TYR A 140 4.65 -5.83 -19.41
N GLU A 141 3.98 -6.75 -18.73
CA GLU A 141 2.67 -7.25 -19.13
C GLU A 141 1.54 -6.33 -18.66
N TRP A 142 1.70 -5.71 -17.48
CA TRP A 142 0.67 -4.87 -16.86
C TRP A 142 1.01 -3.39 -16.93
N ILE A 143 -0.02 -2.58 -17.17
CA ILE A 143 0.10 -1.12 -17.29
C ILE A 143 0.61 -0.48 -16.00
N GLU A 144 0.21 -1.00 -14.84
CA GLU A 144 0.63 -0.49 -13.54
C GLU A 144 2.13 -0.61 -13.29
N ASP A 145 2.80 -1.64 -13.84
CA ASP A 145 4.25 -1.79 -13.73
C ASP A 145 4.97 -0.68 -14.51
N ILE A 146 4.44 -0.33 -15.69
CA ILE A 146 4.99 0.77 -16.49
C ILE A 146 4.70 2.11 -15.82
N GLN A 147 3.49 2.30 -15.28
CA GLN A 147 3.15 3.50 -14.53
C GLN A 147 4.07 3.67 -13.32
N MET A 148 4.36 2.59 -12.58
CA MET A 148 5.29 2.60 -11.45
C MET A 148 6.72 2.90 -11.90
N LEU A 149 7.18 2.27 -12.99
CA LEU A 149 8.51 2.54 -13.54
C LEU A 149 8.67 4.02 -13.91
N LEU A 150 7.69 4.59 -14.60
CA LEU A 150 7.69 6.01 -14.96
C LEU A 150 7.62 6.91 -13.71
N PHE A 151 6.84 6.53 -12.70
CA PHE A 151 6.77 7.25 -11.44
C PHE A 151 8.14 7.32 -10.75
N VAL A 152 8.80 6.17 -10.57
CA VAL A 152 10.13 6.09 -9.96
C VAL A 152 11.17 6.88 -10.74
N HIS A 153 11.08 6.89 -12.08
CA HIS A 153 12.08 7.53 -12.91
C HIS A 153 11.87 9.04 -13.10
N LEU A 154 10.62 9.48 -13.27
CA LEU A 154 10.28 10.86 -13.59
C LEU A 154 9.80 11.68 -12.40
N ILE A 155 9.08 11.05 -11.48
CA ILE A 155 8.37 11.75 -10.40
C ILE A 155 9.15 11.71 -9.08
N GLU A 156 9.57 10.55 -8.60
CA GLU A 156 10.29 10.44 -7.32
C GLU A 156 11.52 11.38 -7.21
N PRO A 157 12.35 11.57 -8.27
CA PRO A 157 13.45 12.54 -8.19
C PRO A 157 12.99 13.96 -7.89
N LYS A 158 11.80 14.37 -8.35
CA LYS A 158 11.19 15.68 -8.10
C LYS A 158 10.64 15.81 -6.70
N LEU A 159 10.14 14.72 -6.13
CA LEU A 159 9.63 14.70 -4.76
C LEU A 159 10.71 14.95 -3.72
N LYS A 160 11.99 14.76 -4.05
CA LYS A 160 13.13 15.10 -3.16
C LYS A 160 13.22 16.58 -2.83
N GLU A 161 12.67 17.43 -3.71
CA GLU A 161 12.66 18.89 -3.53
C GLU A 161 11.45 19.36 -2.70
N ILE A 162 10.52 18.45 -2.37
CA ILE A 162 9.30 18.75 -1.62
C ILE A 162 9.42 18.15 -0.23
N PRO A 163 9.43 18.96 0.83
CA PRO A 163 9.56 18.45 2.20
C PRO A 163 8.52 17.41 2.56
N ILE A 164 7.24 17.69 2.30
CA ILE A 164 6.12 16.74 2.49
C ILE A 164 5.20 16.81 1.27
N CYS A 165 4.99 15.68 0.61
CA CYS A 165 4.06 15.55 -0.51
C CYS A 165 3.10 14.38 -0.27
N LEU A 166 1.78 14.64 -0.32
CA LEU A 166 0.77 13.59 -0.36
C LEU A 166 0.27 13.49 -1.80
N ILE A 167 0.42 12.30 -2.37
CA ILE A 167 -0.06 11.97 -3.72
C ILE A 167 -1.30 11.09 -3.56
N TYR A 168 -2.42 11.49 -4.16
CA TYR A 168 -3.70 10.81 -4.00
C TYR A 168 -4.37 10.50 -5.35
N ASP A 169 -5.46 9.74 -5.34
CA ASP A 169 -6.20 9.32 -6.54
C ASP A 169 -5.29 8.58 -7.53
N PHE A 170 -4.70 7.49 -7.07
CA PHE A 170 -3.89 6.58 -7.89
C PHE A 170 -4.71 5.95 -9.03
N PRO A 171 -4.10 5.55 -10.15
CA PRO A 171 -4.79 4.79 -11.19
C PRO A 171 -5.50 3.55 -10.60
N LYS A 172 -6.69 3.22 -11.09
CA LYS A 172 -7.48 2.08 -10.59
C LYS A 172 -6.73 0.73 -10.63
N GLN A 173 -5.76 0.59 -11.52
CA GLN A 173 -4.92 -0.61 -11.63
C GLN A 173 -3.97 -0.76 -10.43
N GLN A 174 -3.66 0.35 -9.75
CA GLN A 174 -2.83 0.42 -8.55
C GLN A 174 -3.67 0.56 -7.27
N ALA A 175 -4.93 0.16 -7.32
CA ALA A 175 -5.87 0.37 -6.22
C ALA A 175 -5.53 -0.40 -4.94
N ALA A 176 -4.77 -1.49 -5.01
CA ALA A 176 -4.60 -2.40 -3.87
C ALA A 176 -5.95 -2.73 -3.22
N LEU A 177 -6.16 -2.40 -1.95
CA LEU A 177 -7.42 -2.61 -1.23
C LEU A 177 -8.25 -1.32 -1.08
N ALA A 178 -7.96 -0.28 -1.89
CA ALA A 178 -8.71 0.96 -1.90
C ALA A 178 -10.01 0.86 -2.72
N GLU A 179 -11.01 1.65 -2.34
CA GLU A 179 -12.22 1.86 -3.13
C GLU A 179 -11.90 2.50 -4.48
N ILE A 180 -12.48 1.98 -5.57
CA ILE A 180 -12.31 2.55 -6.91
C ILE A 180 -13.44 3.52 -7.22
N HIS A 181 -13.09 4.67 -7.79
CA HIS A 181 -14.03 5.66 -8.32
C HIS A 181 -13.64 6.08 -9.73
N GLY A 182 -14.38 5.61 -10.72
CA GLY A 182 -14.09 5.87 -12.14
C GLY A 182 -12.70 5.35 -12.56
N PRO A 183 -11.80 6.19 -13.08
CA PRO A 183 -10.47 5.78 -13.51
C PRO A 183 -9.46 5.69 -12.35
N THR A 184 -9.80 6.15 -11.15
CA THR A 184 -8.90 6.24 -10.00
C THR A 184 -9.33 5.37 -8.83
N ALA A 185 -8.41 5.15 -7.91
CA ALA A 185 -8.65 4.55 -6.61
C ALA A 185 -8.42 5.60 -5.52
N HIS A 186 -9.25 5.61 -4.51
CA HIS A 186 -9.11 6.45 -3.33
C HIS A 186 -7.97 5.93 -2.44
N ARG A 187 -6.76 6.00 -2.98
CA ARG A 187 -5.48 5.67 -2.38
C ARG A 187 -4.62 6.91 -2.31
N PHE A 188 -3.83 7.05 -1.27
CA PHE A 188 -2.79 8.07 -1.20
C PHE A 188 -1.50 7.50 -0.63
N GLU A 189 -0.40 8.11 -0.99
CA GLU A 189 0.91 7.90 -0.39
C GLU A 189 1.48 9.22 0.09
N MET A 190 2.22 9.18 1.20
CA MET A 190 2.94 10.34 1.73
C MET A 190 4.43 10.16 1.54
N TYR A 191 5.05 11.16 0.97
CA TYR A 191 6.49 11.25 0.76
C TYR A 191 7.08 12.38 1.60
N MET A 192 8.22 12.11 2.25
CA MET A 192 9.04 13.13 2.89
C MET A 192 10.42 13.15 2.22
N ASN A 193 10.80 14.28 1.65
CA ASN A 193 12.05 14.43 0.87
C ASN A 193 12.25 13.28 -0.15
N GLY A 194 11.18 12.89 -0.83
CA GLY A 194 11.16 11.81 -1.83
C GLY A 194 11.18 10.39 -1.28
N THR A 195 11.10 10.20 0.02
CA THR A 195 10.98 8.87 0.64
C THR A 195 9.53 8.61 1.03
N GLU A 196 8.96 7.50 0.57
CA GLU A 196 7.63 7.06 0.97
C GLU A 196 7.62 6.71 2.46
N ILE A 197 6.68 7.32 3.20
CA ILE A 197 6.50 7.16 4.63
C ILE A 197 5.20 6.46 4.97
N ALA A 198 4.14 6.73 4.20
CA ALA A 198 2.81 6.23 4.48
C ALA A 198 2.06 5.86 3.21
N ASN A 199 1.17 4.87 3.33
CA ASN A 199 0.24 4.43 2.29
C ASN A 199 -1.14 4.25 2.92
N GLY A 200 -2.17 4.86 2.35
CA GLY A 200 -3.51 4.86 2.93
C GLY A 200 -4.63 4.76 1.92
N TYR A 201 -5.77 4.28 2.38
CA TYR A 201 -6.92 3.95 1.55
C TYR A 201 -8.23 4.48 2.12
N GLN A 202 -9.18 4.83 1.23
CA GLN A 202 -10.60 4.64 1.51
C GLN A 202 -10.89 3.16 1.35
N GLU A 203 -11.33 2.51 2.41
CA GLU A 203 -11.43 1.06 2.46
C GLU A 203 -12.59 0.52 1.61
N ILE A 204 -12.34 -0.56 0.84
CA ILE A 204 -13.42 -1.35 0.28
C ILE A 204 -14.21 -2.00 1.42
N GLN A 205 -15.53 -2.15 1.26
CA GLN A 205 -16.41 -2.53 2.37
C GLN A 205 -16.90 -3.96 2.28
N SER A 206 -17.01 -4.54 1.08
CA SER A 206 -17.64 -5.84 0.90
C SER A 206 -16.63 -6.99 0.81
N ALA A 207 -16.98 -8.14 1.39
CA ALA A 207 -16.17 -9.36 1.27
C ALA A 207 -15.98 -9.82 -0.19
N ASN A 208 -16.92 -9.51 -1.08
CA ASN A 208 -16.79 -9.86 -2.50
C ASN A 208 -15.71 -9.02 -3.17
N ASP A 209 -15.66 -7.71 -2.90
CA ASP A 209 -14.62 -6.84 -3.46
C ASP A 209 -13.22 -7.28 -2.97
N TYR A 210 -13.07 -7.66 -1.68
CA TYR A 210 -11.83 -8.24 -1.17
C TYR A 210 -11.46 -9.53 -1.91
N ARG A 211 -12.43 -10.43 -2.12
CA ARG A 211 -12.18 -11.69 -2.84
C ARG A 211 -11.70 -11.43 -4.26
N ASP A 212 -12.32 -10.50 -4.96
CA ASP A 212 -11.97 -10.16 -6.35
C ASP A 212 -10.57 -9.55 -6.42
N ARG A 213 -10.21 -8.67 -5.46
CA ARG A 213 -8.85 -8.10 -5.36
C ARG A 213 -7.81 -9.17 -5.08
N PHE A 214 -8.03 -10.01 -4.07
CA PHE A 214 -7.10 -11.10 -3.75
C PHE A 214 -6.94 -12.08 -4.92
N ASN A 215 -8.01 -12.43 -5.63
CA ASN A 215 -7.91 -13.28 -6.80
C ASN A 215 -7.09 -12.62 -7.92
N THR A 216 -7.24 -11.32 -8.14
CA THR A 216 -6.44 -10.56 -9.12
C THR A 216 -4.96 -10.63 -8.76
N GLU A 217 -4.60 -10.34 -7.51
CA GLU A 217 -3.22 -10.38 -7.03
C GLU A 217 -2.62 -11.80 -7.12
N LEU A 218 -3.36 -12.81 -6.71
CA LEU A 218 -2.92 -14.21 -6.80
C LEU A 218 -2.70 -14.65 -8.25
N ASN A 219 -3.53 -14.20 -9.20
CA ASN A 219 -3.34 -14.49 -10.62
C ASN A 219 -2.04 -13.85 -11.15
N LYS A 220 -1.73 -12.61 -10.75
CA LYS A 220 -0.47 -11.96 -11.08
C LYS A 220 0.72 -12.69 -10.45
N ARG A 221 0.66 -13.06 -9.17
CA ARG A 221 1.71 -13.87 -8.52
C ARG A 221 1.98 -15.16 -9.28
N LYS A 222 0.92 -15.85 -9.73
CA LYS A 222 1.03 -17.06 -10.55
C LYS A 222 1.72 -16.79 -11.89
N ALA A 223 1.36 -15.71 -12.59
CA ALA A 223 1.98 -15.34 -13.86
C ALA A 223 3.48 -15.03 -13.69
N LEU A 224 3.86 -14.42 -12.58
CA LEU A 224 5.26 -14.15 -12.21
C LEU A 224 6.01 -15.35 -11.63
N SER A 225 5.41 -16.54 -11.61
CA SER A 225 5.98 -17.75 -10.99
C SER A 225 6.38 -17.55 -9.51
N LYS A 226 5.74 -16.60 -8.83
CA LYS A 226 5.92 -16.39 -7.40
C LYS A 226 5.15 -17.46 -6.61
N PRO A 227 5.61 -17.83 -5.41
CA PRO A 227 4.83 -18.66 -4.51
C PRO A 227 3.46 -18.04 -4.29
N PHE A 228 2.41 -18.80 -4.57
CA PHE A 228 1.06 -18.41 -4.21
C PHE A 228 0.42 -19.55 -3.45
N GLU A 229 -0.30 -19.21 -2.42
CA GLU A 229 -1.05 -20.15 -1.63
C GLU A 229 -2.53 -19.75 -1.65
N PHE A 230 -3.30 -20.25 -0.72
CA PHE A 230 -4.74 -20.05 -0.70
C PHE A 230 -5.14 -18.69 -0.10
N LEU A 231 -6.35 -18.26 -0.42
CA LEU A 231 -6.99 -17.12 0.22
C LEU A 231 -7.25 -17.39 1.71
N ASP A 232 -7.14 -16.37 2.54
CA ASP A 232 -7.64 -16.42 3.92
C ASP A 232 -9.18 -16.44 3.92
N HIS A 233 -9.74 -17.67 3.80
CA HIS A 233 -11.18 -17.86 3.85
C HIS A 233 -11.79 -17.45 5.19
N GLY A 234 -11.02 -17.52 6.27
CA GLY A 234 -11.43 -17.06 7.61
C GLY A 234 -11.65 -15.55 7.62
N PHE A 235 -10.71 -14.79 7.02
CA PHE A 235 -10.86 -13.35 6.85
C PHE A 235 -12.11 -12.99 6.03
N LEU A 236 -12.28 -13.60 4.85
CA LEU A 236 -13.44 -13.34 4.01
C LEU A 236 -14.77 -13.66 4.71
N LYS A 237 -14.80 -14.73 5.51
CA LYS A 237 -15.96 -15.08 6.32
C LYS A 237 -16.24 -14.04 7.41
N ASP A 238 -15.21 -13.57 8.10
CA ASP A 238 -15.36 -12.52 9.12
C ASP A 238 -15.90 -11.21 8.51
N LEU A 239 -15.61 -10.95 7.23
CA LEU A 239 -16.10 -9.79 6.49
C LEU A 239 -17.46 -9.98 5.80
N GLU A 240 -18.18 -11.08 5.99
CA GLU A 240 -19.50 -11.31 5.36
C GLU A 240 -20.52 -10.17 5.66
N LYS A 241 -20.39 -9.52 6.80
CA LYS A 241 -21.20 -8.33 7.17
C LYS A 241 -20.62 -7.01 6.64
N GLY A 242 -19.47 -7.05 5.97
CA GLY A 242 -18.71 -5.89 5.56
C GLY A 242 -17.96 -5.21 6.71
N ILE A 243 -17.22 -4.17 6.36
CA ILE A 243 -16.65 -3.22 7.32
C ILE A 243 -17.37 -1.88 7.19
N PRO A 244 -17.44 -1.07 8.25
CA PRO A 244 -18.02 0.25 8.15
C PRO A 244 -17.21 1.12 7.17
N LYS A 245 -17.86 2.13 6.57
CA LYS A 245 -17.13 3.12 5.77
C LYS A 245 -16.05 3.76 6.64
N CYS A 246 -14.80 3.64 6.23
CA CYS A 246 -13.64 4.14 6.95
C CYS A 246 -12.48 4.40 6.00
N SER A 247 -11.48 5.10 6.48
CA SER A 247 -10.17 5.22 5.83
C SER A 247 -9.09 4.73 6.79
N GLY A 248 -8.07 4.07 6.25
CA GLY A 248 -6.94 3.55 6.99
C GLY A 248 -5.61 3.97 6.39
N VAL A 249 -4.56 3.99 7.20
CA VAL A 249 -3.20 4.30 6.77
C VAL A 249 -2.17 3.49 7.55
N ALA A 250 -1.16 3.03 6.84
CA ALA A 250 0.06 2.42 7.39
C ALA A 250 1.23 3.39 7.25
N ILE A 251 1.99 3.56 8.33
CA ILE A 251 3.14 4.48 8.43
C ILE A 251 4.36 3.70 8.93
N GLY A 252 5.47 3.75 8.18
CA GLY A 252 6.75 3.17 8.60
C GLY A 252 7.45 4.06 9.62
N ILE A 253 7.56 3.59 10.87
CA ILE A 253 8.06 4.39 12.00
C ILE A 253 9.54 4.72 11.86
N GLU A 254 10.38 3.77 11.47
CA GLU A 254 11.82 4.01 11.32
C GLU A 254 12.11 5.04 10.23
N ARG A 255 11.38 4.98 9.09
CA ARG A 255 11.50 5.98 8.02
C ARG A 255 11.04 7.35 8.50
N LEU A 256 9.87 7.42 9.14
CA LEU A 256 9.33 8.65 9.70
C LEU A 256 10.31 9.26 10.71
N TYR A 257 10.79 8.47 11.66
CA TYR A 257 11.73 8.92 12.69
C TYR A 257 13.03 9.46 12.08
N SER A 258 13.59 8.76 11.08
CA SER A 258 14.83 9.18 10.43
C SER A 258 14.73 10.52 9.69
N LEU A 259 13.53 10.90 9.24
CA LEU A 259 13.28 12.12 8.48
C LEU A 259 12.72 13.28 9.33
N LEU A 260 12.12 12.96 10.48
CA LEU A 260 11.74 13.97 11.48
C LEU A 260 12.93 14.41 12.35
N SER A 261 13.98 13.63 12.43
CA SER A 261 15.17 14.01 13.23
C SER A 261 16.00 15.02 12.45
N LEU A 262 15.88 16.16 12.57
CA LEU A 262 16.01 16.82 13.84
C LEU A 262 17.45 16.92 14.29
#